data_2a98a6b694864fe825373ac69767a38d
#
_entry.id   2a98a6b694864fe825373ac69767a38d
#
_cell.length_a   1.000
_cell.length_b   1.000
_cell.length_c   1.000
_cell.angle_alpha   90.00
_cell.angle_beta   90.00
_cell.angle_gamma   90.00
#
_symmetry.space_group_name_H-M   'P 1'
#
loop_
_entity.id
_entity.type
_entity.pdbx_description
1 polymer ?
#
loop_
_entity_poly.entity_id
_entity_poly.type
_entity_poly.pdbx_seq_one_letter_code
_entity_poly.pdbx_strand_id
1 'polypeptide(L)'
;KAPEHFLDANGIRQVSEEARTGRRGFIRHAFAAAAAATATPVAWSHGNPIPPEGGDPNILNLPEHATGLGQGVATEGYGKPSKYESNIQRRQSPGLTQTSQASVSFAPLQSLFGIVTPSGLHFERHHQGWWDIDPSKHRFMINGMVKTPTVLTMDEIMRLPAVSRFHFIECGANTAVEWGNVAVPTVQYTHGMISCSEFTGVPLITLLEMAGADLKQGKFVLAEGADGSSMTRTIPMSLITSGEVLVAYGQNGEMLRPENGYPLRLVVPGVQGVSWVKY
;
A
#
# COMPACT_ATOMS: atom_id res chain seq x y z
N LYS A 1 -20.87 -10.84 16.30
CA LYS A 1 -20.33 -12.07 16.93
C LYS A 1 -21.02 -13.25 16.29
N ALA A 2 -20.26 -14.27 15.83
CA ALA A 2 -20.84 -15.53 15.41
C ALA A 2 -21.56 -16.18 16.61
N PRO A 3 -22.67 -16.86 16.41
CA PRO A 3 -23.32 -17.60 17.48
C PRO A 3 -22.37 -18.61 18.14
N GLU A 4 -22.41 -18.78 19.45
CA GLU A 4 -21.45 -19.61 20.19
C GLU A 4 -21.38 -21.07 19.70
N HIS A 5 -22.45 -21.58 19.09
CA HIS A 5 -22.55 -22.93 18.53
C HIS A 5 -22.24 -23.01 17.02
N PHE A 6 -21.82 -21.93 16.39
CA PHE A 6 -21.55 -21.88 14.93
C PHE A 6 -20.43 -22.83 14.50
N LEU A 7 -19.52 -23.15 15.39
CA LEU A 7 -18.38 -24.04 15.11
C LEU A 7 -18.55 -25.46 15.62
N ASP A 8 -19.67 -25.79 16.29
CA ASP A 8 -19.96 -27.19 16.68
C ASP A 8 -20.51 -28.01 15.50
N ALA A 9 -20.32 -29.33 15.54
CA ALA A 9 -20.69 -30.20 14.44
C ALA A 9 -22.21 -30.20 14.13
N ASN A 10 -23.06 -29.88 15.09
CA ASN A 10 -24.49 -29.78 14.91
C ASN A 10 -24.88 -28.44 14.30
N GLY A 11 -24.25 -27.35 14.76
CA GLY A 11 -24.43 -26.03 14.16
C GLY A 11 -23.99 -26.01 12.70
N ILE A 12 -22.87 -26.67 12.36
CA ILE A 12 -22.41 -26.78 10.96
C ILE A 12 -23.42 -27.58 10.12
N ARG A 13 -23.97 -28.66 10.63
CA ARG A 13 -25.02 -29.43 9.93
C ARG A 13 -26.28 -28.61 9.71
N GLN A 14 -26.76 -27.93 10.76
CA GLN A 14 -27.96 -27.10 10.69
C GLN A 14 -27.80 -25.98 9.64
N VAL A 15 -26.69 -25.25 9.67
CA VAL A 15 -26.39 -24.20 8.66
C VAL A 15 -26.26 -24.79 7.26
N SER A 16 -25.67 -25.99 7.13
CA SER A 16 -25.56 -26.68 5.84
C SER A 16 -26.92 -27.15 5.30
N GLU A 17 -27.82 -27.61 6.17
CA GLU A 17 -29.20 -28.01 5.82
C GLU A 17 -30.06 -26.80 5.49
N GLU A 18 -29.97 -25.71 6.26
CA GLU A 18 -30.64 -24.44 5.98
C GLU A 18 -30.15 -23.82 4.67
N ALA A 19 -28.85 -23.89 4.39
CA ALA A 19 -28.28 -23.43 3.11
C ALA A 19 -28.74 -24.30 1.92
N ARG A 20 -28.96 -25.60 2.13
CA ARG A 20 -29.48 -26.50 1.10
C ARG A 20 -30.96 -26.32 0.85
N THR A 21 -31.75 -26.13 1.91
CA THR A 21 -33.24 -26.04 1.85
C THR A 21 -33.69 -24.60 1.60
N GLY A 22 -33.13 -23.61 2.29
CA GLY A 22 -33.56 -22.21 2.19
C GLY A 22 -33.22 -21.56 0.85
N ARG A 23 -31.93 -21.38 0.56
CA ARG A 23 -31.50 -20.58 -0.61
C ARG A 23 -31.68 -21.30 -1.93
N ARG A 24 -31.39 -22.62 -2.00
CA ARG A 24 -31.61 -23.41 -3.21
C ARG A 24 -33.08 -23.75 -3.43
N GLY A 25 -33.85 -23.94 -2.34
CA GLY A 25 -35.29 -24.13 -2.39
C GLY A 25 -35.98 -22.87 -2.91
N PHE A 26 -35.64 -21.72 -2.37
CA PHE A 26 -36.15 -20.42 -2.85
C PHE A 26 -35.81 -20.17 -4.32
N ILE A 27 -34.54 -20.38 -4.72
CA ILE A 27 -34.09 -20.22 -6.12
C ILE A 27 -34.81 -21.23 -7.03
N ARG A 28 -34.99 -22.52 -6.62
CA ARG A 28 -35.74 -23.50 -7.40
C ARG A 28 -37.22 -23.12 -7.53
N HIS A 29 -37.84 -22.63 -6.47
CA HIS A 29 -39.23 -22.17 -6.54
C HIS A 29 -39.38 -20.88 -7.35
N ALA A 30 -38.41 -19.96 -7.26
CA ALA A 30 -38.42 -18.78 -8.09
C ALA A 30 -38.24 -19.12 -9.59
N PHE A 31 -37.33 -20.04 -9.94
CA PHE A 31 -37.19 -20.53 -11.32
C PHE A 31 -38.40 -21.36 -11.79
N ALA A 32 -39.03 -22.18 -10.91
CA ALA A 32 -40.25 -22.93 -11.23
C ALA A 32 -41.45 -21.98 -11.45
N ALA A 33 -41.57 -20.93 -10.65
CA ALA A 33 -42.58 -19.89 -10.82
C ALA A 33 -42.36 -19.08 -12.10
N ALA A 34 -41.11 -18.76 -12.42
CA ALA A 34 -40.75 -18.10 -13.70
C ALA A 34 -41.04 -19.01 -14.91
N ALA A 35 -40.75 -20.32 -14.83
CA ALA A 35 -41.05 -21.29 -15.88
C ALA A 35 -42.55 -21.53 -16.06
N ALA A 36 -43.35 -21.50 -14.97
CA ALA A 36 -44.81 -21.59 -15.06
C ALA A 36 -45.45 -20.31 -15.63
N ALA A 37 -44.85 -19.17 -15.44
CA ALA A 37 -45.31 -17.90 -16.04
C ALA A 37 -45.04 -17.78 -17.55
N THR A 38 -44.17 -18.63 -18.13
CA THR A 38 -43.86 -18.64 -19.54
C THR A 38 -44.85 -19.42 -20.41
N ALA A 39 -45.84 -20.07 -19.78
CA ALA A 39 -46.87 -20.88 -20.49
C ALA A 39 -48.07 -20.04 -21.04
N THR A 40 -48.14 -18.75 -20.78
CA THR A 40 -49.07 -17.83 -21.44
C THR A 40 -48.23 -16.81 -22.25
N PRO A 41 -48.52 -16.60 -23.53
CA PRO A 41 -47.87 -15.57 -24.30
C PRO A 41 -48.44 -14.20 -23.88
N VAL A 42 -47.98 -13.70 -22.75
CA VAL A 42 -48.10 -12.28 -22.45
C VAL A 42 -47.06 -11.60 -23.32
N ALA A 43 -47.52 -10.92 -24.36
CA ALA A 43 -46.69 -10.01 -25.10
C ALA A 43 -46.21 -8.92 -24.11
N TRP A 44 -45.03 -9.14 -23.53
CA TRP A 44 -44.32 -8.09 -22.80
C TRP A 44 -43.91 -7.10 -23.88
N SER A 45 -44.63 -5.99 -23.95
CA SER A 45 -44.12 -4.85 -24.68
C SER A 45 -42.81 -4.47 -23.95
N HIS A 46 -41.69 -4.60 -24.64
CA HIS A 46 -40.39 -4.14 -24.16
C HIS A 46 -40.32 -2.59 -24.18
N GLY A 47 -41.34 -1.93 -23.63
CA GLY A 47 -41.24 -0.54 -23.26
C GLY A 47 -40.61 -0.49 -21.89
N ASN A 48 -39.44 0.11 -21.73
CA ASN A 48 -38.89 0.42 -20.42
C ASN A 48 -39.98 1.16 -19.61
N PRO A 49 -40.27 0.73 -18.38
CA PRO A 49 -41.22 1.48 -17.54
C PRO A 49 -40.73 2.92 -17.44
N ILE A 50 -41.65 3.86 -17.71
CA ILE A 50 -41.33 5.29 -17.62
C ILE A 50 -41.07 5.60 -16.15
N PRO A 51 -39.87 6.13 -15.78
CA PRO A 51 -39.62 6.51 -14.40
C PRO A 51 -40.64 7.53 -13.92
N PRO A 52 -41.03 7.51 -12.64
CA PRO A 52 -41.84 8.58 -12.08
C PRO A 52 -41.12 9.92 -12.31
N GLU A 53 -41.89 10.97 -12.56
CA GLU A 53 -41.36 12.29 -12.80
C GLU A 53 -40.43 12.71 -11.63
N GLY A 54 -39.16 12.98 -11.92
CA GLY A 54 -38.13 13.23 -10.91
C GLY A 54 -37.46 11.98 -10.27
N GLY A 55 -37.82 10.77 -10.69
CA GLY A 55 -37.18 9.53 -10.22
C GLY A 55 -35.86 9.25 -10.94
N ASP A 56 -34.92 8.56 -10.21
CA ASP A 56 -33.68 8.09 -10.80
C ASP A 56 -33.99 7.01 -11.88
N PRO A 57 -33.65 7.24 -13.16
CA PRO A 57 -33.91 6.29 -14.24
C PRO A 57 -33.18 4.94 -14.02
N ASN A 58 -32.12 4.89 -13.21
CA ASN A 58 -31.39 3.67 -12.91
C ASN A 58 -32.16 2.71 -11.99
N ILE A 59 -33.19 3.17 -11.28
CA ILE A 59 -34.03 2.34 -10.42
C ILE A 59 -34.93 1.43 -11.28
N LEU A 60 -35.41 1.91 -12.42
CA LEU A 60 -36.34 1.18 -13.29
C LEU A 60 -35.60 0.52 -14.46
N ASN A 61 -34.47 1.01 -14.87
CA ASN A 61 -33.63 0.46 -15.93
C ASN A 61 -32.44 -0.25 -15.29
N LEU A 62 -32.66 -1.50 -14.85
CA LEU A 62 -31.62 -2.29 -14.16
C LEU A 62 -30.40 -2.45 -15.06
N PRO A 63 -29.21 -2.01 -14.62
CA PRO A 63 -27.98 -2.19 -15.39
C PRO A 63 -27.58 -3.67 -15.47
N GLU A 64 -26.73 -4.00 -16.45
CA GLU A 64 -26.27 -5.37 -16.71
C GLU A 64 -25.71 -6.06 -15.46
N HIS A 65 -24.98 -5.33 -14.61
CA HIS A 65 -24.40 -5.87 -13.36
C HIS A 65 -25.46 -6.27 -12.31
N ALA A 66 -26.70 -5.78 -12.42
CA ALA A 66 -27.81 -6.15 -11.54
C ALA A 66 -28.53 -7.42 -11.99
N THR A 67 -28.40 -7.80 -13.25
CA THR A 67 -29.19 -8.89 -13.88
C THR A 67 -28.33 -10.01 -14.44
N GLY A 68 -27.05 -9.75 -14.72
CA GLY A 68 -26.13 -10.70 -15.33
C GLY A 68 -25.10 -11.29 -14.35
N LEU A 69 -24.28 -12.19 -14.87
CA LEU A 69 -23.10 -12.68 -14.17
C LEU A 69 -21.94 -11.70 -14.42
N GLY A 70 -21.15 -11.44 -13.37
CA GLY A 70 -19.93 -10.64 -13.48
C GLY A 70 -18.80 -11.40 -14.19
N GLN A 71 -17.64 -10.75 -14.25
CA GLN A 71 -16.41 -11.33 -14.77
C GLN A 71 -15.98 -12.53 -13.93
N GLY A 72 -15.31 -13.49 -14.55
CA GLY A 72 -14.67 -14.61 -13.85
C GLY A 72 -13.59 -14.13 -12.87
N VAL A 73 -13.13 -15.03 -12.00
CA VAL A 73 -12.01 -14.75 -11.10
C VAL A 73 -10.80 -14.32 -11.92
N ALA A 74 -10.17 -13.21 -11.53
CA ALA A 74 -9.01 -12.67 -12.22
C ALA A 74 -7.86 -13.69 -12.24
N THR A 75 -7.24 -13.87 -13.40
CA THR A 75 -6.08 -14.74 -13.60
C THR A 75 -4.77 -14.06 -13.19
N GLU A 76 -4.76 -12.73 -13.06
CA GLU A 76 -3.60 -11.98 -12.58
C GLU A 76 -3.49 -12.12 -11.05
N GLY A 77 -2.34 -12.61 -10.58
CA GLY A 77 -2.12 -12.87 -9.15
C GLY A 77 -2.17 -11.61 -8.26
N TYR A 78 -1.81 -10.47 -8.81
CA TYR A 78 -1.90 -9.18 -8.13
C TYR A 78 -3.05 -8.35 -8.72
N GLY A 79 -4.06 -8.09 -7.90
CA GLY A 79 -5.24 -7.36 -8.35
C GLY A 79 -4.96 -5.93 -8.81
N LYS A 80 -5.82 -5.41 -9.66
CA LYS A 80 -5.74 -4.03 -10.16
C LYS A 80 -6.95 -3.22 -9.66
N PRO A 81 -6.79 -1.91 -9.50
CA PRO A 81 -7.92 -1.02 -9.29
C PRO A 81 -8.94 -1.12 -10.42
N SER A 82 -10.18 -0.70 -10.16
CA SER A 82 -11.20 -0.59 -11.21
C SER A 82 -10.70 0.24 -12.40
N LYS A 83 -11.09 -0.16 -13.61
CA LYS A 83 -10.77 0.60 -14.83
C LYS A 83 -11.28 2.05 -14.80
N TYR A 84 -12.29 2.32 -13.98
CA TYR A 84 -12.84 3.67 -13.79
C TYR A 84 -11.97 4.56 -12.92
N GLU A 85 -11.00 3.97 -12.19
CA GLU A 85 -10.02 4.68 -11.37
C GLU A 85 -8.64 4.80 -12.07
N SER A 86 -8.58 4.53 -13.38
CA SER A 86 -7.33 4.54 -14.15
C SER A 86 -6.65 5.90 -14.27
N ASN A 87 -7.37 6.98 -13.99
CA ASN A 87 -6.85 8.35 -13.92
C ASN A 87 -6.13 8.67 -12.60
N ILE A 88 -6.30 7.83 -11.57
CA ILE A 88 -5.60 7.97 -10.29
C ILE A 88 -4.20 7.37 -10.44
N GLN A 89 -3.20 8.23 -10.53
CA GLN A 89 -1.83 7.80 -10.77
C GLN A 89 -0.80 8.80 -10.22
N ARG A 90 0.38 8.29 -9.90
CA ARG A 90 1.54 9.16 -9.68
C ARG A 90 1.87 9.92 -10.95
N ARG A 91 2.27 11.16 -10.82
CA ARG A 91 2.64 11.99 -11.98
C ARG A 91 4.01 12.59 -11.79
N GLN A 92 4.83 12.50 -12.82
CA GLN A 92 6.10 13.20 -12.86
C GLN A 92 5.86 14.67 -13.24
N SER A 93 6.68 15.56 -12.69
CA SER A 93 6.71 16.95 -13.14
C SER A 93 7.65 17.09 -14.34
N PRO A 94 7.19 17.61 -15.47
CA PRO A 94 8.02 17.81 -16.65
C PRO A 94 9.24 18.70 -16.40
N GLY A 95 9.13 19.65 -15.46
CA GLY A 95 10.22 20.61 -15.16
C GLY A 95 11.23 20.15 -14.10
N LEU A 96 10.93 19.10 -13.34
CA LEU A 96 11.77 18.64 -12.23
C LEU A 96 12.54 17.35 -12.51
N THR A 97 12.23 16.67 -13.60
CA THR A 97 12.91 15.45 -14.04
C THR A 97 13.89 15.80 -15.14
N GLN A 98 15.15 16.00 -14.79
CA GLN A 98 16.22 16.32 -15.76
C GLN A 98 16.74 15.07 -16.47
N THR A 99 16.78 13.95 -15.77
CA THR A 99 17.14 12.63 -16.29
C THR A 99 16.14 11.59 -15.77
N SER A 100 16.05 10.45 -16.43
CA SER A 100 15.21 9.34 -15.97
C SER A 100 15.62 8.81 -14.59
N GLN A 101 16.88 8.97 -14.21
CA GLN A 101 17.42 8.51 -12.92
C GLN A 101 17.22 9.53 -11.81
N ALA A 102 17.41 10.84 -12.10
CA ALA A 102 17.19 11.89 -11.11
C ALA A 102 15.78 12.47 -11.24
N SER A 103 14.79 11.70 -10.82
CA SER A 103 13.38 12.01 -11.06
C SER A 103 12.57 12.12 -9.77
N VAL A 104 11.41 12.72 -9.90
CA VAL A 104 10.39 12.82 -8.85
C VAL A 104 9.02 12.48 -9.42
N SER A 105 8.24 11.70 -8.67
CA SER A 105 6.81 11.52 -8.93
C SER A 105 6.00 11.88 -7.68
N PHE A 106 4.82 12.39 -7.90
CA PHE A 106 3.96 12.99 -6.88
C PHE A 106 2.77 12.10 -6.60
N ALA A 107 2.48 11.87 -5.32
CA ALA A 107 1.25 11.20 -4.89
C ALA A 107 0.02 12.04 -5.25
N PRO A 108 -1.08 11.42 -5.73
CA PRO A 108 -2.31 12.12 -6.11
C PRO A 108 -3.18 12.44 -4.87
N LEU A 109 -2.74 13.37 -4.02
CA LEU A 109 -3.38 13.66 -2.72
C LEU A 109 -4.87 13.95 -2.84
N GLN A 110 -5.30 14.60 -3.92
CA GLN A 110 -6.70 14.93 -4.18
C GLN A 110 -7.59 13.71 -4.42
N SER A 111 -6.99 12.55 -4.67
CA SER A 111 -7.70 11.30 -5.01
C SER A 111 -7.47 10.19 -3.97
N LEU A 112 -6.83 10.50 -2.86
CA LEU A 112 -6.59 9.54 -1.79
C LEU A 112 -7.71 9.59 -0.76
N PHE A 113 -8.02 8.42 -0.18
CA PHE A 113 -9.02 8.28 0.88
C PHE A 113 -8.37 7.70 2.13
N GLY A 114 -8.72 8.25 3.29
CA GLY A 114 -8.13 7.85 4.57
C GLY A 114 -6.69 8.35 4.75
N ILE A 115 -5.93 7.68 5.62
CA ILE A 115 -4.57 8.12 6.02
C ILE A 115 -3.45 7.38 5.29
N VAL A 116 -3.72 6.23 4.69
CA VAL A 116 -2.70 5.40 4.04
C VAL A 116 -2.65 5.68 2.55
N THR A 117 -1.47 5.97 2.06
CA THR A 117 -1.19 6.05 0.62
C THR A 117 -0.90 4.65 0.10
N PRO A 118 -1.66 4.11 -0.86
CA PRO A 118 -1.34 2.83 -1.50
C PRO A 118 0.09 2.82 -2.01
N SER A 119 0.82 1.69 -1.88
CA SER A 119 2.24 1.60 -2.24
C SER A 119 2.49 2.03 -3.69
N GLY A 120 1.60 1.67 -4.63
CA GLY A 120 1.69 2.08 -6.02
C GLY A 120 1.44 3.57 -6.29
N LEU A 121 0.90 4.31 -5.32
CA LEU A 121 0.64 5.76 -5.41
C LEU A 121 1.56 6.57 -4.50
N HIS A 122 2.42 5.90 -3.73
CA HIS A 122 3.42 6.56 -2.89
C HIS A 122 4.37 7.40 -3.76
N PHE A 123 4.68 8.63 -3.32
CA PHE A 123 5.60 9.48 -4.08
C PHE A 123 7.00 8.85 -4.19
N GLU A 124 7.69 9.20 -5.24
CA GLU A 124 9.09 8.80 -5.44
C GLU A 124 10.00 10.01 -5.52
N ARG A 125 11.22 9.86 -5.02
CA ARG A 125 12.32 10.78 -5.26
C ARG A 125 13.61 9.98 -5.39
N HIS A 126 14.23 10.07 -6.56
CA HIS A 126 15.46 9.34 -6.87
C HIS A 126 16.57 10.34 -7.28
N HIS A 127 17.81 10.01 -6.96
CA HIS A 127 18.99 10.73 -7.40
C HIS A 127 19.75 9.94 -8.47
N GLN A 128 19.73 8.60 -8.39
CA GLN A 128 20.37 7.70 -9.36
C GLN A 128 19.45 6.53 -9.77
N GLY A 129 18.14 6.76 -9.80
CA GLY A 129 17.15 5.76 -10.14
C GLY A 129 16.79 4.86 -8.96
N TRP A 130 16.17 3.74 -9.27
CA TRP A 130 15.79 2.70 -8.32
C TRP A 130 16.38 1.37 -8.77
N TRP A 131 16.56 0.46 -7.82
CA TRP A 131 17.13 -0.85 -8.06
C TRP A 131 16.15 -1.93 -7.61
N ASP A 132 16.06 -3.00 -8.37
CA ASP A 132 15.39 -4.23 -7.96
C ASP A 132 16.49 -5.20 -7.50
N ILE A 133 16.81 -5.13 -6.21
CA ILE A 133 17.94 -5.83 -5.62
C ILE A 133 17.54 -7.26 -5.27
N ASP A 134 18.32 -8.24 -5.67
CA ASP A 134 18.17 -9.63 -5.24
C ASP A 134 18.38 -9.74 -3.72
N PRO A 135 17.34 -10.06 -2.94
CA PRO A 135 17.43 -10.07 -1.47
C PRO A 135 18.42 -11.11 -0.94
N SER A 136 18.69 -12.18 -1.69
CA SER A 136 19.68 -13.18 -1.31
C SER A 136 21.11 -12.64 -1.31
N LYS A 137 21.37 -11.62 -2.12
CA LYS A 137 22.66 -10.94 -2.25
C LYS A 137 22.78 -9.69 -1.39
N HIS A 138 21.67 -9.15 -0.92
CA HIS A 138 21.69 -7.97 -0.08
C HIS A 138 22.32 -8.25 1.28
N ARG A 139 23.08 -7.29 1.81
CA ARG A 139 23.71 -7.38 3.12
C ARG A 139 23.53 -6.06 3.88
N PHE A 140 23.14 -6.18 5.12
CA PHE A 140 23.03 -5.06 6.06
C PHE A 140 24.19 -5.13 7.03
N MET A 141 25.00 -4.08 7.08
CA MET A 141 26.21 -4.03 7.90
C MET A 141 26.07 -3.02 9.05
N ILE A 142 26.49 -3.41 10.22
CA ILE A 142 26.66 -2.55 11.38
C ILE A 142 28.13 -2.59 11.81
N ASN A 143 28.77 -1.44 11.86
CA ASN A 143 30.18 -1.30 12.27
C ASN A 143 30.44 0.01 13.04
N GLY A 144 31.67 0.28 13.43
CA GLY A 144 32.09 1.46 14.17
C GLY A 144 32.13 1.23 15.67
N MET A 145 31.39 2.04 16.46
CA MET A 145 31.39 1.96 17.92
C MET A 145 30.52 0.80 18.44
N VAL A 146 30.84 -0.42 18.01
CA VAL A 146 30.17 -1.68 18.37
C VAL A 146 31.19 -2.68 18.90
N LYS A 147 30.72 -3.61 19.74
CA LYS A 147 31.59 -4.70 20.23
C LYS A 147 31.93 -5.68 19.13
N THR A 148 30.96 -5.99 18.28
CA THR A 148 31.08 -6.95 17.21
C THR A 148 30.52 -6.37 15.92
N PRO A 149 31.36 -5.98 14.95
CA PRO A 149 30.90 -5.65 13.62
C PRO A 149 30.06 -6.81 13.05
N THR A 150 28.86 -6.50 12.59
CA THR A 150 27.86 -7.50 12.22
C THR A 150 27.40 -7.28 10.80
N VAL A 151 27.28 -8.36 10.02
CA VAL A 151 26.69 -8.38 8.70
C VAL A 151 25.50 -9.32 8.72
N LEU A 152 24.34 -8.84 8.34
CA LEU A 152 23.10 -9.61 8.35
C LEU A 152 22.57 -9.80 6.92
N THR A 153 22.05 -10.99 6.65
CA THR A 153 21.23 -11.29 5.47
C THR A 153 19.78 -10.84 5.68
N MET A 154 19.00 -10.78 4.61
CA MET A 154 17.56 -10.53 4.73
C MET A 154 16.85 -11.56 5.59
N ASP A 155 17.17 -12.84 5.42
CA ASP A 155 16.58 -13.93 6.21
C ASP A 155 16.86 -13.79 7.70
N GLU A 156 18.05 -13.36 8.08
CA GLU A 156 18.40 -13.11 9.49
C GLU A 156 17.61 -11.93 10.05
N ILE A 157 17.50 -10.83 9.30
CA ILE A 157 16.72 -9.65 9.71
C ILE A 157 15.25 -10.02 9.88
N MET A 158 14.66 -10.74 8.94
CA MET A 158 13.24 -11.10 8.96
C MET A 158 12.87 -12.09 10.07
N ARG A 159 13.83 -12.76 10.70
CA ARG A 159 13.62 -13.60 11.89
C ARG A 159 13.65 -12.84 13.21
N LEU A 160 14.07 -11.57 13.19
CA LEU A 160 14.11 -10.76 14.39
C LEU A 160 12.71 -10.21 14.72
N PRO A 161 12.46 -9.84 16.00
CA PRO A 161 11.20 -9.23 16.37
C PRO A 161 10.92 -7.97 15.57
N ALA A 162 9.83 -7.98 14.81
CA ALA A 162 9.40 -6.87 13.99
C ALA A 162 8.20 -6.15 14.59
N VAL A 163 8.03 -4.90 14.22
CA VAL A 163 6.87 -4.06 14.54
C VAL A 163 6.33 -3.41 13.29
N SER A 164 5.03 -3.09 13.29
CA SER A 164 4.39 -2.28 12.24
C SER A 164 3.98 -0.94 12.83
N ARG A 165 4.25 0.15 12.10
CA ARG A 165 3.94 1.51 12.51
C ARG A 165 3.49 2.35 11.32
N PHE A 166 2.52 3.22 11.55
CA PHE A 166 2.10 4.21 10.58
C PHE A 166 2.97 5.46 10.70
N HIS A 167 3.64 5.80 9.62
CA HIS A 167 4.43 7.02 9.54
C HIS A 167 4.19 7.69 8.18
N PHE A 168 4.17 9.02 8.18
CA PHE A 168 4.28 9.77 6.94
C PHE A 168 5.75 10.12 6.67
N ILE A 169 6.10 10.10 5.40
CA ILE A 169 7.38 10.56 4.89
C ILE A 169 7.14 11.75 3.97
N GLU A 170 7.93 12.79 4.14
CA GLU A 170 7.87 14.00 3.35
C GLU A 170 9.25 14.34 2.81
N CYS A 171 9.35 14.62 1.52
CA CYS A 171 10.57 15.12 0.92
C CYS A 171 10.80 16.58 1.37
N GLY A 172 12.05 16.93 1.71
CA GLY A 172 12.39 18.30 2.10
C GLY A 172 12.17 19.35 1.00
N ALA A 173 11.95 18.93 -0.24
CA ALA A 173 11.57 19.79 -1.35
C ALA A 173 10.06 19.87 -1.60
N ASN A 174 9.24 19.24 -0.77
CA ASN A 174 7.78 19.37 -0.88
C ASN A 174 7.41 20.85 -0.73
N THR A 175 6.42 21.31 -1.49
CA THR A 175 6.01 22.71 -1.59
C THR A 175 7.03 23.70 -2.18
N ALA A 176 8.28 23.31 -2.42
CA ALA A 176 9.32 24.22 -2.93
C ALA A 176 8.94 24.91 -4.24
N VAL A 177 8.13 24.28 -5.07
CA VAL A 177 7.63 24.87 -6.33
C VAL A 177 6.72 26.07 -6.14
N GLU A 178 6.12 26.23 -4.93
CA GLU A 178 5.25 27.37 -4.62
C GLU A 178 5.99 28.69 -4.51
N TRP A 179 7.30 28.65 -4.27
CA TRP A 179 8.16 29.85 -4.19
C TRP A 179 8.45 30.47 -5.55
N GLY A 180 8.06 29.82 -6.62
CA GLY A 180 8.25 30.27 -7.98
C GLY A 180 6.95 30.30 -8.78
N ASN A 181 7.08 30.55 -10.07
CA ASN A 181 5.94 30.46 -10.98
C ASN A 181 5.64 28.99 -11.28
N VAL A 182 4.59 28.47 -10.69
CA VAL A 182 4.18 27.06 -10.82
C VAL A 182 3.58 26.83 -12.19
N ALA A 183 4.25 26.04 -13.03
CA ALA A 183 3.77 25.73 -14.38
C ALA A 183 2.47 24.90 -14.37
N VAL A 184 2.28 24.04 -13.34
CA VAL A 184 1.09 23.20 -13.17
C VAL A 184 0.60 23.32 -11.71
N PRO A 185 -0.24 24.32 -11.38
CA PRO A 185 -0.65 24.62 -10.02
C PRO A 185 -1.76 23.66 -9.52
N THR A 186 -1.42 22.40 -9.33
CA THR A 186 -2.31 21.41 -8.74
C THR A 186 -1.75 20.91 -7.41
N VAL A 187 -2.63 20.49 -6.49
CA VAL A 187 -2.23 19.93 -5.19
C VAL A 187 -1.22 18.79 -5.37
N GLN A 188 -1.39 17.97 -6.40
CA GLN A 188 -0.46 16.88 -6.68
C GLN A 188 0.96 17.39 -6.95
N TYR A 189 1.14 18.44 -7.77
CA TYR A 189 2.47 18.95 -8.11
C TYR A 189 3.07 19.86 -7.05
N THR A 190 2.25 20.54 -6.28
CA THR A 190 2.73 21.45 -5.23
C THR A 190 3.00 20.76 -3.90
N HIS A 191 2.22 19.74 -3.55
CA HIS A 191 2.25 19.10 -2.23
C HIS A 191 2.42 17.57 -2.28
N GLY A 192 2.50 16.96 -3.45
CA GLY A 192 2.44 15.51 -3.61
C GLY A 192 3.71 14.75 -3.23
N MET A 193 4.75 15.39 -2.69
CA MET A 193 5.93 14.70 -2.15
C MET A 193 5.77 14.35 -0.66
N ILE A 194 4.58 13.93 -0.28
CA ILE A 194 4.24 13.39 1.02
C ILE A 194 3.39 12.11 0.84
N SER A 195 3.63 11.11 1.66
CA SER A 195 2.84 9.86 1.70
C SER A 195 2.87 9.26 3.08
N CYS A 196 1.76 8.65 3.50
CA CYS A 196 1.67 7.91 4.75
C CYS A 196 1.55 6.41 4.45
N SER A 197 2.30 5.59 5.17
CA SER A 197 2.28 4.14 5.02
C SER A 197 2.41 3.45 6.36
N GLU A 198 1.90 2.22 6.45
CA GLU A 198 2.29 1.29 7.49
C GLU A 198 3.62 0.66 7.10
N PHE A 199 4.65 0.88 7.88
CA PHE A 199 5.97 0.26 7.69
C PHE A 199 6.17 -0.88 8.67
N THR A 200 6.65 -2.02 8.18
CA THR A 200 6.98 -3.20 8.99
C THR A 200 8.49 -3.47 8.93
N GLY A 201 9.09 -3.62 10.08
CA GLY A 201 10.52 -3.88 10.17
C GLY A 201 11.03 -4.05 11.60
N VAL A 202 12.33 -4.18 11.75
CA VAL A 202 13.01 -4.34 13.04
C VAL A 202 13.40 -2.95 13.56
N PRO A 203 13.13 -2.61 14.84
CA PRO A 203 13.65 -1.38 15.43
C PRO A 203 15.18 -1.32 15.32
N LEU A 204 15.71 -0.21 14.80
CA LEU A 204 17.16 -0.06 14.64
C LEU A 204 17.91 -0.21 15.97
N ILE A 205 17.30 0.23 17.07
CA ILE A 205 17.88 0.06 18.41
C ILE A 205 18.17 -1.41 18.74
N THR A 206 17.26 -2.32 18.38
CA THR A 206 17.45 -3.77 18.60
C THR A 206 18.69 -4.30 17.86
N LEU A 207 18.89 -3.86 16.63
CA LEU A 207 20.05 -4.26 15.82
C LEU A 207 21.36 -3.70 16.38
N LEU A 208 21.34 -2.45 16.88
CA LEU A 208 22.49 -1.83 17.51
C LEU A 208 22.84 -2.52 18.83
N GLU A 209 21.86 -2.88 19.65
CA GLU A 209 22.07 -3.63 20.90
C GLU A 209 22.65 -5.01 20.62
N MET A 210 22.16 -5.72 19.60
CA MET A 210 22.73 -7.02 19.17
C MET A 210 24.21 -6.90 18.78
N ALA A 211 24.59 -5.83 18.10
CA ALA A 211 26.00 -5.56 17.74
C ALA A 211 26.82 -5.06 18.94
N GLY A 212 26.20 -4.80 20.08
CA GLY A 212 26.84 -4.26 21.26
C GLY A 212 27.31 -2.80 21.09
N ALA A 213 26.49 -1.99 20.43
CA ALA A 213 26.79 -0.58 20.22
C ALA A 213 26.90 0.21 21.53
N ASP A 214 27.83 1.15 21.60
CA ASP A 214 27.92 2.07 22.72
C ASP A 214 26.91 3.20 22.56
N LEU A 215 25.70 2.95 23.04
CA LEU A 215 24.58 3.89 22.96
C LEU A 215 24.77 5.15 23.83
N LYS A 216 25.72 5.14 24.76
CA LYS A 216 25.99 6.29 25.66
C LYS A 216 26.99 7.27 25.02
N GLN A 217 28.05 6.74 24.45
CA GLN A 217 29.08 7.55 23.80
C GLN A 217 28.72 7.87 22.33
N GLY A 218 28.06 6.96 21.64
CA GLY A 218 27.58 7.17 20.28
C GLY A 218 26.55 8.28 20.22
N LYS A 219 26.87 9.36 19.49
CA LYS A 219 25.95 10.50 19.32
C LYS A 219 25.06 10.36 18.09
N PHE A 220 25.57 9.66 17.10
CA PHE A 220 24.93 9.53 15.79
C PHE A 220 25.19 8.15 15.22
N VAL A 221 24.25 7.70 14.38
CA VAL A 221 24.48 6.63 13.40
C VAL A 221 24.67 7.29 12.04
N LEU A 222 25.71 6.91 11.33
CA LEU A 222 25.89 7.25 9.94
C LEU A 222 25.29 6.13 9.10
N ALA A 223 24.18 6.41 8.44
CA ALA A 223 23.50 5.47 7.56
C ALA A 223 23.89 5.75 6.12
N GLU A 224 24.20 4.69 5.36
CA GLU A 224 24.55 4.75 3.94
C GLU A 224 23.76 3.72 3.16
N GLY A 225 23.23 4.09 1.99
CA GLY A 225 22.57 3.18 1.06
C GLY A 225 23.59 2.31 0.32
N ALA A 226 23.22 1.08 0.03
CA ALA A 226 24.07 0.12 -0.68
C ALA A 226 24.05 0.28 -2.21
N ASP A 227 23.27 1.26 -2.72
CA ASP A 227 23.23 1.58 -4.14
C ASP A 227 24.39 2.49 -4.56
N GLY A 228 24.57 2.66 -5.87
CA GLY A 228 25.66 3.48 -6.43
C GLY A 228 25.58 4.98 -6.05
N SER A 229 24.46 5.46 -5.50
CA SER A 229 24.37 6.84 -5.00
C SER A 229 25.06 7.02 -3.65
N SER A 230 25.25 5.93 -2.90
CA SER A 230 25.85 5.92 -1.55
C SER A 230 25.31 7.04 -0.67
N MET A 231 23.98 7.23 -0.71
CA MET A 231 23.32 8.31 0.02
C MET A 231 23.60 8.17 1.52
N THR A 232 24.37 9.09 2.06
CA THR A 232 24.79 9.05 3.46
C THR A 232 24.04 10.07 4.29
N ARG A 233 23.51 9.66 5.45
CA ARG A 233 22.80 10.53 6.39
C ARG A 233 23.13 10.21 7.82
N THR A 234 23.23 11.26 8.62
CA THR A 234 23.45 11.19 10.06
C THR A 234 22.12 11.16 10.81
N ILE A 235 21.92 10.15 11.64
CA ILE A 235 20.70 9.99 12.45
C ILE A 235 21.09 10.15 13.92
N PRO A 236 20.51 11.13 14.65
CA PRO A 236 20.80 11.31 16.07
C PRO A 236 20.42 10.07 16.89
N MET A 237 21.29 9.68 17.82
CA MET A 237 21.05 8.54 18.71
C MET A 237 19.76 8.73 19.53
N SER A 238 19.39 9.96 19.86
CA SER A 238 18.14 10.27 20.58
C SER A 238 16.88 9.85 19.82
N LEU A 239 16.89 9.89 18.50
CA LEU A 239 15.79 9.38 17.68
C LEU A 239 15.78 7.85 17.65
N ILE A 240 16.95 7.23 17.65
CA ILE A 240 17.07 5.76 17.60
C ILE A 240 16.64 5.13 18.91
N THR A 241 17.04 5.73 20.04
CA THR A 241 16.69 5.23 21.38
C THR A 241 15.21 5.38 21.73
N SER A 242 14.44 6.17 20.97
CA SER A 242 12.98 6.19 21.11
C SER A 242 12.31 4.88 20.69
N GLY A 243 13.01 4.04 19.92
CA GLY A 243 12.47 2.81 19.35
C GLY A 243 11.58 2.99 18.09
N GLU A 244 11.44 4.23 17.62
CA GLU A 244 10.59 4.53 16.44
C GLU A 244 11.31 4.38 15.11
N VAL A 245 12.64 4.41 15.10
CA VAL A 245 13.44 4.21 13.88
C VAL A 245 13.47 2.74 13.52
N LEU A 246 13.02 2.40 12.29
CA LEU A 246 12.94 1.02 11.81
C LEU A 246 13.93 0.76 10.67
N VAL A 247 14.44 -0.45 10.62
CA VAL A 247 14.99 -1.08 9.43
C VAL A 247 13.82 -1.87 8.82
N ALA A 248 13.12 -1.24 7.89
CA ALA A 248 11.87 -1.75 7.33
C ALA A 248 12.10 -2.56 6.06
N TYR A 249 11.33 -3.62 5.91
CA TYR A 249 11.25 -4.45 4.72
C TYR A 249 9.83 -4.56 4.16
N GLY A 250 8.81 -4.22 4.96
CA GLY A 250 7.41 -4.24 4.56
C GLY A 250 6.79 -2.85 4.51
N GLN A 251 5.81 -2.66 3.62
CA GLN A 251 5.03 -1.45 3.46
C GLN A 251 3.61 -1.80 3.05
N ASN A 252 2.61 -1.32 3.81
CA ASN A 252 1.18 -1.52 3.52
C ASN A 252 0.78 -2.99 3.30
N GLY A 253 1.33 -3.91 4.10
CA GLY A 253 1.01 -5.35 4.03
C GLY A 253 1.68 -6.12 2.89
N GLU A 254 2.56 -5.50 2.11
CA GLU A 254 3.41 -6.15 1.11
C GLU A 254 4.90 -5.88 1.42
N MET A 255 5.80 -6.55 0.72
CA MET A 255 7.21 -6.16 0.75
C MET A 255 7.37 -4.76 0.15
N LEU A 256 8.40 -4.03 0.58
CA LEU A 256 8.74 -2.74 -0.06
C LEU A 256 8.81 -2.90 -1.58
N ARG A 257 8.31 -1.93 -2.31
CA ARG A 257 8.53 -1.88 -3.76
C ARG A 257 9.93 -1.37 -4.07
N PRO A 258 10.53 -1.76 -5.22
CA PRO A 258 11.87 -1.34 -5.60
C PRO A 258 12.07 0.17 -5.50
N GLU A 259 11.13 0.95 -6.03
CA GLU A 259 11.15 2.40 -5.99
C GLU A 259 11.06 2.97 -4.56
N ASN A 260 10.50 2.22 -3.63
CA ASN A 260 10.36 2.60 -2.22
C ASN A 260 11.50 2.08 -1.34
N GLY A 261 12.48 1.33 -1.91
CA GLY A 261 13.69 0.90 -1.22
C GLY A 261 13.75 -0.59 -0.91
N TYR A 262 13.18 -1.47 -1.77
CA TYR A 262 13.36 -2.92 -1.63
C TYR A 262 14.86 -3.30 -1.72
N PRO A 263 15.38 -4.22 -0.91
CA PRO A 263 14.68 -5.03 0.08
C PRO A 263 14.64 -4.40 1.49
N LEU A 264 15.41 -3.35 1.76
CA LEU A 264 15.46 -2.65 3.05
C LEU A 264 15.46 -1.14 2.87
N ARG A 265 14.88 -0.45 3.84
CA ARG A 265 15.05 1.00 4.01
C ARG A 265 15.03 1.39 5.47
N LEU A 266 15.58 2.55 5.79
CA LEU A 266 15.34 3.19 7.06
C LEU A 266 14.01 3.94 7.05
N VAL A 267 13.30 3.86 8.18
CA VAL A 267 12.15 4.67 8.53
C VAL A 267 12.56 5.52 9.73
N VAL A 268 12.64 6.83 9.55
CA VAL A 268 13.17 7.76 10.56
C VAL A 268 12.16 8.87 10.84
N PRO A 269 11.13 8.63 11.66
CA PRO A 269 10.10 9.61 11.94
C PRO A 269 10.66 10.91 12.50
N GLY A 270 10.00 12.04 12.16
CA GLY A 270 10.38 13.36 12.68
C GLY A 270 11.49 14.06 11.91
N VAL A 271 12.02 13.45 10.84
CA VAL A 271 13.00 14.08 9.94
C VAL A 271 12.58 13.94 8.49
N GLN A 272 13.17 14.79 7.65
CA GLN A 272 12.89 14.80 6.21
C GLN A 272 13.19 13.45 5.55
N GLY A 273 12.43 13.11 4.52
CA GLY A 273 12.54 11.85 3.77
C GLY A 273 13.91 11.51 3.21
N VAL A 274 14.78 12.51 3.02
CA VAL A 274 16.17 12.30 2.60
C VAL A 274 16.99 11.49 3.63
N SER A 275 16.61 11.52 4.90
CA SER A 275 17.23 10.71 5.97
C SER A 275 16.69 9.28 6.07
N TRP A 276 15.66 8.97 5.33
CA TRP A 276 15.08 7.63 5.25
C TRP A 276 15.79 6.85 4.13
N VAL A 277 17.06 6.53 4.38
CA VAL A 277 17.95 5.92 3.40
C VAL A 277 17.36 4.62 2.85
N LYS A 278 17.44 4.44 1.53
CA LYS A 278 16.99 3.24 0.80
C LYS A 278 18.18 2.34 0.49
N TYR A 279 17.89 1.05 0.40
CA TYR A 279 18.83 -0.03 0.08
C TYR A 279 19.81 -0.27 1.23
#